data_0f2bba651c773ca0fe807419da180db3
#
_entry.id   0f2bba651c773ca0fe807419da180db3
#
_cell.length_a   1.000
_cell.length_b   1.000
_cell.length_c   1.000
_cell.angle_alpha   90.00
_cell.angle_beta   90.00
_cell.angle_gamma   90.00
#
_symmetry.space_group_name_H-M   'P 1'
#
loop_
_entity.id
_entity.type
_entity.pdbx_description
1 polymer ?
#
loop_
_entity_poly.entity_id
_entity_poly.type
_entity_poly.pdbx_seq_one_letter_code
_entity_poly.pdbx_strand_id
1 'polypeptide(L)'
;MLRISYAVFVLLTVCGAISRGESAKPNIVIIFADDQGYGDLGCFGSTVIKTPNIDRMAEEGRRFTNFMVASPVCTPSRSALLTGCYPKRIGMHQGVLFPASTRGLNPSEHTIADHLKSLGYATACFGKWHLGHHPETLPRQNGFDTYLGIPYSNDMNHPDNKGKPRIPSDDLWRDQDSAVTHWNTPLIENEKIVELPVDQRTVTRRYTERAIDFITEHKDESFFVYLPHSMPHIPLYVPKDAYDPDPANAYTCVIEHIDAEVGRLMDTIRELDLADNTYVIYTSDNGPWLRFKNHGGSAGPLREGKGTTFEGGQRVPCVMWGPGRIPAGTECNDVVATIDILPTIAALTSSKLPTDRKIDGMDLSHKLLDTAGESSRDEYLYYSSQGQLEGIRRGQWKLLVKAKRRNRNNKDAAPAKPTIHLFDLAADVGERTDLAVDHSDVVNELIARMKELDAEITANARKPWFKNQGAR
;
A
#
# COMPACT_ATOMS: atom_id res chain seq x y z
N MET A 1 -88.28 20.19 10.66
CA MET A 1 -87.48 19.16 9.93
C MET A 1 -86.13 19.73 9.63
N LEU A 2 -85.14 19.34 10.42
CA LEU A 2 -83.74 19.82 10.32
C LEU A 2 -82.98 18.90 9.38
N ARG A 3 -82.40 19.38 8.28
CA ARG A 3 -81.55 18.63 7.39
C ARG A 3 -80.09 18.87 7.81
N ILE A 4 -79.41 17.82 8.32
CA ILE A 4 -78.01 17.80 8.63
C ILE A 4 -77.26 17.34 7.37
N SER A 5 -76.45 18.23 6.79
CA SER A 5 -75.49 17.87 5.68
C SER A 5 -74.20 17.42 6.26
N TYR A 6 -73.79 16.18 5.99
CA TYR A 6 -72.45 15.66 6.29
C TYR A 6 -71.50 16.04 5.15
N ALA A 7 -70.47 16.84 5.48
CA ALA A 7 -69.33 17.06 4.58
C ALA A 7 -68.31 15.95 4.79
N VAL A 8 -68.11 15.16 3.76
CA VAL A 8 -67.00 14.15 3.74
C VAL A 8 -65.70 14.83 3.34
N PHE A 9 -64.75 14.94 4.29
CA PHE A 9 -63.37 15.35 4.01
C PHE A 9 -62.61 14.14 3.49
N VAL A 10 -62.27 14.14 2.21
CA VAL A 10 -61.35 13.18 1.62
C VAL A 10 -59.91 13.68 1.87
N LEU A 11 -59.18 13.01 2.79
CA LEU A 11 -57.77 13.24 3.04
C LEU A 11 -56.99 12.54 1.92
N LEU A 12 -56.50 13.31 0.95
CA LEU A 12 -55.53 12.84 -0.04
C LEU A 12 -54.15 12.73 0.65
N THR A 13 -53.78 11.53 1.07
CA THR A 13 -52.42 11.20 1.44
C THR A 13 -51.58 11.17 0.16
N VAL A 14 -50.81 12.24 -0.07
CA VAL A 14 -49.75 12.27 -1.07
C VAL A 14 -48.60 11.39 -0.53
N CYS A 15 -48.60 10.13 -0.97
CA CYS A 15 -47.43 9.25 -0.76
C CYS A 15 -46.33 9.75 -1.68
N GLY A 16 -45.45 10.64 -1.15
CA GLY A 16 -44.25 11.05 -1.84
C GLY A 16 -43.39 9.79 -2.04
N ALA A 17 -43.31 9.32 -3.29
CA ALA A 17 -42.28 8.35 -3.67
C ALA A 17 -40.92 9.02 -3.39
N ILE A 18 -40.27 8.60 -2.30
CA ILE A 18 -38.84 8.89 -2.09
C ILE A 18 -38.16 8.20 -3.26
N SER A 19 -37.84 8.98 -4.29
CA SER A 19 -36.88 8.58 -5.30
C SER A 19 -35.64 8.12 -4.52
N ARG A 20 -35.35 6.82 -4.53
CA ARG A 20 -34.01 6.34 -4.18
C ARG A 20 -33.10 6.99 -5.21
N GLY A 21 -32.51 8.15 -4.85
CA GLY A 21 -31.44 8.76 -5.58
C GLY A 21 -30.38 7.70 -5.82
N GLU A 22 -29.73 7.73 -6.96
CA GLU A 22 -28.54 6.96 -7.27
C GLU A 22 -27.65 7.00 -6.02
N SER A 23 -27.33 5.82 -5.46
CA SER A 23 -26.49 5.75 -4.25
C SER A 23 -25.23 6.55 -4.51
N ALA A 24 -24.98 7.55 -3.69
CA ALA A 24 -23.80 8.39 -3.84
C ALA A 24 -22.55 7.50 -3.91
N LYS A 25 -21.70 7.73 -4.92
CA LYS A 25 -20.45 6.97 -5.08
C LYS A 25 -19.60 7.14 -3.83
N PRO A 26 -19.04 6.05 -3.27
CA PRO A 26 -18.30 6.13 -2.02
C PRO A 26 -16.96 6.87 -2.18
N ASN A 27 -16.58 7.63 -1.18
CA ASN A 27 -15.24 8.18 -1.08
C ASN A 27 -14.24 7.07 -0.76
N ILE A 28 -13.01 7.21 -1.26
CA ILE A 28 -11.94 6.23 -1.05
C ILE A 28 -10.70 6.95 -0.50
N VAL A 29 -10.18 6.45 0.59
CA VAL A 29 -8.92 6.91 1.18
C VAL A 29 -7.99 5.71 1.35
N ILE A 30 -6.76 5.78 0.83
CA ILE A 30 -5.73 4.76 1.02
C ILE A 30 -4.56 5.40 1.76
N ILE A 31 -4.32 4.98 3.01
CA ILE A 31 -3.19 5.37 3.84
C ILE A 31 -2.14 4.27 3.72
N PHE A 32 -0.94 4.61 3.24
CA PHE A 32 0.08 3.64 2.86
C PHE A 32 1.40 3.96 3.53
N ALA A 33 1.74 3.22 4.59
CA ALA A 33 2.99 3.38 5.31
C ALA A 33 4.18 2.83 4.50
N ASP A 34 5.39 3.22 4.85
CA ASP A 34 6.65 2.85 4.17
C ASP A 34 7.53 2.03 5.11
N ASP A 35 7.74 0.74 4.82
CA ASP A 35 8.51 -0.21 5.63
C ASP A 35 7.88 -0.58 6.99
N GLN A 36 6.59 -0.43 7.17
CA GLN A 36 5.94 -0.81 8.43
C GLN A 36 5.73 -2.32 8.51
N GLY A 37 6.15 -2.90 9.63
CA GLY A 37 6.05 -4.33 9.89
C GLY A 37 4.67 -4.78 10.35
N TYR A 38 4.41 -6.08 10.14
CA TYR A 38 3.16 -6.73 10.55
C TYR A 38 2.91 -6.59 12.07
N GLY A 39 3.96 -6.66 12.88
CA GLY A 39 3.86 -6.62 14.34
C GLY A 39 3.96 -5.22 14.97
N ASP A 40 3.83 -4.14 14.19
CA ASP A 40 4.06 -2.78 14.68
C ASP A 40 2.78 -2.07 15.17
N LEU A 41 1.60 -2.65 14.97
CA LEU A 41 0.31 -2.10 15.41
C LEU A 41 -0.26 -2.88 16.60
N GLY A 42 -0.96 -2.21 17.53
CA GLY A 42 -1.63 -2.85 18.66
C GLY A 42 -2.60 -3.94 18.22
N CYS A 43 -3.46 -3.66 17.24
CA CYS A 43 -4.40 -4.63 16.68
C CYS A 43 -3.73 -5.80 15.92
N PHE A 44 -2.42 -5.74 15.66
CA PHE A 44 -1.60 -6.83 15.12
C PHE A 44 -0.62 -7.43 16.14
N GLY A 45 -0.77 -7.09 17.43
CA GLY A 45 -0.08 -7.73 18.53
C GLY A 45 1.13 -6.97 19.09
N SER A 46 1.35 -5.70 18.69
CA SER A 46 2.36 -4.86 19.35
C SER A 46 1.96 -4.60 20.81
N THR A 47 2.89 -4.87 21.73
CA THR A 47 2.71 -4.55 23.17
C THR A 47 3.51 -3.30 23.57
N VAL A 48 4.38 -2.82 22.71
CA VAL A 48 5.29 -1.69 22.96
C VAL A 48 4.75 -0.41 22.32
N ILE A 49 4.45 -0.45 21.02
CA ILE A 49 3.97 0.69 20.25
C ILE A 49 2.47 0.86 20.49
N LYS A 50 2.02 2.10 20.75
CA LYS A 50 0.62 2.43 20.99
C LYS A 50 -0.01 3.04 19.75
N THR A 51 -1.01 2.35 19.20
CA THR A 51 -1.72 2.79 17.99
C THR A 51 -3.23 2.88 18.19
N PRO A 52 -3.70 3.68 19.19
CA PRO A 52 -5.10 3.68 19.59
C PRO A 52 -6.07 4.09 18.47
N ASN A 53 -5.64 4.92 17.53
CA ASN A 53 -6.48 5.37 16.42
C ASN A 53 -6.64 4.30 15.34
N ILE A 54 -5.55 3.62 14.96
CA ILE A 54 -5.59 2.50 14.01
C ILE A 54 -6.25 1.29 14.66
N ASP A 55 -6.03 1.05 15.95
CA ASP A 55 -6.70 -0.01 16.72
C ASP A 55 -8.22 0.24 16.76
N ARG A 56 -8.67 1.48 17.01
CA ARG A 56 -10.07 1.87 16.89
C ARG A 56 -10.61 1.69 15.46
N MET A 57 -9.82 2.03 14.43
CA MET A 57 -10.20 1.76 13.04
C MET A 57 -10.42 0.27 12.79
N ALA A 58 -9.64 -0.62 13.41
CA ALA A 58 -9.83 -2.07 13.35
C ALA A 58 -11.06 -2.54 14.13
N GLU A 59 -11.36 -1.95 15.29
CA GLU A 59 -12.56 -2.23 16.08
C GLU A 59 -13.84 -1.80 15.38
N GLU A 60 -13.81 -0.69 14.64
CA GLU A 60 -14.93 -0.16 13.88
C GLU A 60 -15.02 -0.72 12.44
N GLY A 61 -14.01 -1.45 12.00
CA GLY A 61 -13.86 -1.98 10.65
C GLY A 61 -13.47 -3.45 10.62
N ARG A 62 -12.67 -3.83 9.62
CA ARG A 62 -12.23 -5.21 9.41
C ARG A 62 -10.71 -5.28 9.30
N ARG A 63 -10.11 -6.22 10.03
CA ARG A 63 -8.69 -6.54 9.97
C ARG A 63 -8.43 -7.67 8.96
N PHE A 64 -7.44 -7.51 8.10
CA PHE A 64 -7.00 -8.52 7.15
C PHE A 64 -5.67 -9.10 7.60
N THR A 65 -5.70 -10.31 8.13
CA THR A 65 -4.52 -10.95 8.72
C THR A 65 -3.60 -11.59 7.70
N ASN A 66 -4.05 -11.71 6.44
CA ASN A 66 -3.34 -12.37 5.35
C ASN A 66 -3.25 -11.46 4.12
N PHE A 67 -2.87 -10.19 4.36
CA PHE A 67 -2.76 -9.17 3.32
C PHE A 67 -1.35 -9.12 2.72
N MET A 68 -1.26 -9.30 1.40
CA MET A 68 -0.01 -9.47 0.68
C MET A 68 0.34 -8.26 -0.18
N VAL A 69 1.63 -7.91 -0.25
CA VAL A 69 2.16 -6.90 -1.18
C VAL A 69 2.96 -7.57 -2.29
N ALA A 70 2.76 -7.14 -3.54
CA ALA A 70 3.30 -7.84 -4.72
C ALA A 70 4.82 -7.73 -4.91
N SER A 71 5.51 -7.12 -3.98
CA SER A 71 6.98 -7.05 -3.94
C SER A 71 7.45 -6.69 -2.53
N PRO A 72 8.62 -7.21 -2.09
CA PRO A 72 9.18 -6.88 -0.78
C PRO A 72 9.94 -5.54 -0.75
N VAL A 73 9.73 -4.63 -1.73
CA VAL A 73 10.35 -3.30 -1.79
C VAL A 73 9.43 -2.26 -2.44
N CYS A 74 9.65 -0.99 -2.10
CA CYS A 74 8.75 0.15 -2.32
C CYS A 74 8.24 0.34 -3.76
N THR A 75 9.11 0.67 -4.74
CA THR A 75 8.68 1.00 -6.11
C THR A 75 7.79 -0.07 -6.75
N PRO A 76 8.21 -1.35 -6.80
CA PRO A 76 7.36 -2.39 -7.38
C PRO A 76 6.03 -2.56 -6.63
N SER A 77 6.07 -2.53 -5.29
CA SER A 77 4.86 -2.69 -4.47
C SER A 77 3.85 -1.55 -4.69
N ARG A 78 4.33 -0.29 -4.71
CA ARG A 78 3.48 0.89 -4.97
C ARG A 78 2.88 0.87 -6.37
N SER A 79 3.65 0.44 -7.38
CA SER A 79 3.12 0.27 -8.74
C SER A 79 2.04 -0.80 -8.81
N ALA A 80 2.19 -1.89 -8.06
CA ALA A 80 1.21 -2.98 -8.01
C ALA A 80 -0.11 -2.54 -7.37
N LEU A 81 -0.06 -1.84 -6.24
CA LEU A 81 -1.25 -1.28 -5.59
C LEU A 81 -2.06 -0.43 -6.57
N LEU A 82 -1.40 0.54 -7.22
CA LEU A 82 -2.11 1.51 -8.05
C LEU A 82 -2.67 0.93 -9.34
N THR A 83 -2.04 -0.11 -9.91
CA THR A 83 -2.43 -0.65 -11.23
C THR A 83 -3.18 -1.97 -11.17
N GLY A 84 -3.28 -2.62 -9.99
CA GLY A 84 -3.86 -3.95 -9.87
C GLY A 84 -3.06 -5.06 -10.56
N CYS A 85 -1.78 -4.84 -10.83
CA CYS A 85 -0.93 -5.75 -11.60
C CYS A 85 0.31 -6.17 -10.83
N TYR A 86 0.77 -7.41 -11.05
CA TYR A 86 2.12 -7.74 -10.65
C TYR A 86 3.13 -6.78 -11.31
N PRO A 87 4.15 -6.32 -10.58
CA PRO A 87 5.13 -5.34 -11.10
C PRO A 87 5.81 -5.78 -12.40
N LYS A 88 5.94 -7.09 -12.62
CA LYS A 88 6.51 -7.67 -13.84
C LYS A 88 5.63 -7.41 -15.06
N ARG A 89 4.31 -7.45 -14.93
CA ARG A 89 3.36 -7.18 -16.02
C ARG A 89 3.48 -5.76 -16.57
N ILE A 90 3.86 -4.81 -15.73
CA ILE A 90 3.96 -3.38 -16.09
C ILE A 90 5.42 -2.87 -16.17
N GLY A 91 6.40 -3.78 -16.16
CA GLY A 91 7.82 -3.46 -16.29
C GLY A 91 8.46 -2.76 -15.08
N MET A 92 7.77 -2.71 -13.93
CA MET A 92 8.22 -2.01 -12.72
C MET A 92 8.90 -2.93 -11.68
N HIS A 93 9.25 -4.16 -12.02
CA HIS A 93 9.73 -5.21 -11.13
C HIS A 93 11.23 -5.16 -10.77
N GLN A 94 12.04 -4.35 -11.45
CA GLN A 94 13.51 -4.39 -11.31
C GLN A 94 14.01 -3.43 -10.24
N GLY A 95 13.79 -3.74 -8.96
CA GLY A 95 14.22 -2.94 -7.82
C GLY A 95 13.53 -1.59 -7.70
N VAL A 96 14.04 -0.76 -6.79
CA VAL A 96 13.52 0.59 -6.55
C VAL A 96 14.11 1.61 -7.53
N LEU A 97 13.39 2.71 -7.75
CA LEU A 97 13.87 3.83 -8.55
C LEU A 97 14.71 4.78 -7.69
N PHE A 98 15.86 5.16 -8.22
CA PHE A 98 16.76 6.16 -7.61
C PHE A 98 16.65 7.50 -8.33
N PRO A 99 17.18 8.60 -7.75
CA PRO A 99 17.19 9.91 -8.43
C PRO A 99 17.87 9.92 -9.80
N ALA A 100 18.78 8.98 -10.06
CA ALA A 100 19.42 8.81 -11.36
C ALA A 100 18.65 7.88 -12.33
N SER A 101 17.51 7.33 -11.92
CA SER A 101 16.75 6.41 -12.77
C SER A 101 16.13 7.15 -13.95
N THR A 102 16.22 6.52 -15.13
CA THR A 102 15.65 7.04 -16.39
C THR A 102 14.33 6.38 -16.76
N ARG A 103 13.74 5.62 -15.84
CA ARG A 103 12.45 4.94 -16.02
C ARG A 103 11.44 5.36 -14.95
N GLY A 104 10.16 5.14 -15.22
CA GLY A 104 9.06 5.36 -14.30
C GLY A 104 7.81 4.58 -14.69
N LEU A 105 6.74 4.71 -13.91
CA LEU A 105 5.44 4.16 -14.28
C LEU A 105 5.01 4.78 -15.61
N ASN A 106 4.57 3.93 -16.53
CA ASN A 106 4.12 4.42 -17.84
C ASN A 106 2.77 5.13 -17.68
N PRO A 107 2.62 6.39 -18.09
CA PRO A 107 1.34 7.12 -18.01
C PRO A 107 0.19 6.47 -18.79
N SER A 108 0.49 5.51 -19.66
CA SER A 108 -0.55 4.71 -20.33
C SER A 108 -1.10 3.58 -19.46
N GLU A 109 -0.51 3.30 -18.29
CA GLU A 109 -1.10 2.35 -17.35
C GLU A 109 -2.39 2.94 -16.75
N HIS A 110 -3.30 2.04 -16.37
CA HIS A 110 -4.55 2.41 -15.74
C HIS A 110 -4.43 2.27 -14.23
N THR A 111 -4.38 3.38 -13.53
CA THR A 111 -4.27 3.42 -12.07
C THR A 111 -5.64 3.50 -11.39
N ILE A 112 -5.68 3.29 -10.07
CA ILE A 112 -6.87 3.59 -9.25
C ILE A 112 -7.32 5.04 -9.47
N ALA A 113 -6.37 5.99 -9.55
CA ALA A 113 -6.68 7.40 -9.75
C ALA A 113 -7.27 7.66 -11.16
N ASP A 114 -6.71 7.09 -12.23
CA ASP A 114 -7.30 7.18 -13.56
C ASP A 114 -8.70 6.60 -13.61
N HIS A 115 -8.89 5.45 -12.95
CA HIS A 115 -10.18 4.78 -12.88
C HIS A 115 -11.22 5.68 -12.22
N LEU A 116 -10.96 6.16 -11.02
CA LEU A 116 -11.88 6.97 -10.23
C LEU A 116 -12.10 8.36 -10.87
N LYS A 117 -11.06 8.97 -11.42
CA LYS A 117 -11.18 10.23 -12.18
C LYS A 117 -12.11 10.08 -13.38
N SER A 118 -12.06 8.96 -14.11
CA SER A 118 -12.98 8.68 -15.21
C SER A 118 -14.46 8.59 -14.79
N LEU A 119 -14.69 8.34 -13.51
CA LEU A 119 -16.01 8.31 -12.87
C LEU A 119 -16.42 9.67 -12.27
N GLY A 120 -15.60 10.71 -12.41
CA GLY A 120 -15.85 12.05 -11.90
C GLY A 120 -15.41 12.31 -10.46
N TYR A 121 -14.51 11.49 -9.92
CA TYR A 121 -13.91 11.75 -8.61
C TYR A 121 -12.88 12.86 -8.68
N ALA A 122 -12.82 13.71 -7.64
CA ALA A 122 -11.65 14.51 -7.33
C ALA A 122 -10.54 13.59 -6.78
N THR A 123 -9.28 13.75 -7.25
CA THR A 123 -8.21 12.79 -6.95
C THR A 123 -6.95 13.46 -6.44
N ALA A 124 -6.40 12.99 -5.32
CA ALA A 124 -5.21 13.58 -4.72
C ALA A 124 -4.18 12.53 -4.26
N CYS A 125 -2.89 12.87 -4.39
CA CYS A 125 -1.77 12.11 -3.86
C CYS A 125 -0.95 13.01 -2.93
N PHE A 126 -0.86 12.65 -1.63
CA PHE A 126 -0.10 13.40 -0.64
C PHE A 126 0.91 12.49 0.05
N GLY A 127 2.19 12.57 -0.35
CA GLY A 127 3.25 11.75 0.22
C GLY A 127 4.29 11.24 -0.78
N LYS A 128 4.93 10.11 -0.45
CA LYS A 128 5.98 9.48 -1.24
C LYS A 128 5.42 8.81 -2.49
N TRP A 129 5.81 9.31 -3.67
CA TRP A 129 5.40 8.73 -4.95
C TRP A 129 6.19 7.47 -5.33
N HIS A 130 7.47 7.58 -5.52
CA HIS A 130 8.46 6.55 -5.82
C HIS A 130 8.18 5.70 -7.10
N LEU A 131 7.43 6.25 -8.05
CA LEU A 131 7.12 5.60 -9.33
C LEU A 131 7.67 6.35 -10.55
N GLY A 132 8.61 7.27 -10.32
CA GLY A 132 9.26 8.12 -11.32
C GLY A 132 9.25 9.58 -10.87
N HIS A 133 10.34 10.29 -11.21
CA HIS A 133 10.55 11.69 -10.81
C HIS A 133 10.66 12.64 -12.00
N HIS A 134 10.53 12.11 -13.22
CA HIS A 134 10.44 12.92 -14.42
C HIS A 134 9.04 13.50 -14.58
N PRO A 135 8.89 14.71 -15.19
CA PRO A 135 7.57 15.34 -15.32
C PRO A 135 6.50 14.42 -15.89
N GLU A 136 6.86 13.55 -16.84
CA GLU A 136 5.96 12.62 -17.51
C GLU A 136 5.54 11.43 -16.63
N THR A 137 6.12 11.27 -15.46
CA THR A 137 5.88 10.12 -14.57
C THR A 137 5.40 10.53 -13.17
N LEU A 138 5.19 11.83 -12.93
CA LEU A 138 4.66 12.35 -11.68
C LEU A 138 3.18 11.96 -11.49
N PRO A 139 2.62 12.05 -10.28
CA PRO A 139 1.26 11.62 -9.98
C PRO A 139 0.19 12.19 -10.91
N ARG A 140 0.30 13.47 -11.31
CA ARG A 140 -0.69 14.11 -12.19
C ARG A 140 -0.75 13.53 -13.61
N GLN A 141 0.29 12.83 -14.04
CA GLN A 141 0.30 12.06 -15.30
C GLN A 141 -0.27 10.65 -15.13
N ASN A 142 -0.64 10.28 -13.91
CA ASN A 142 -1.14 8.96 -13.52
C ASN A 142 -2.49 9.10 -12.77
N GLY A 143 -3.35 10.01 -13.24
CA GLY A 143 -4.75 10.13 -12.81
C GLY A 143 -5.02 11.08 -11.64
N PHE A 144 -4.02 11.62 -10.95
CA PHE A 144 -4.24 12.55 -9.85
C PHE A 144 -4.40 14.00 -10.31
N ASP A 145 -5.33 14.75 -9.71
CA ASP A 145 -5.52 16.18 -9.94
C ASP A 145 -4.49 17.01 -9.17
N THR A 146 -4.20 16.59 -7.93
CA THR A 146 -3.31 17.31 -7.01
C THR A 146 -2.24 16.38 -6.44
N TYR A 147 -1.03 16.91 -6.29
CA TYR A 147 0.10 16.21 -5.66
C TYR A 147 0.88 17.15 -4.74
N LEU A 148 1.18 16.66 -3.53
CA LEU A 148 2.24 17.21 -2.67
C LEU A 148 3.04 16.04 -2.09
N GLY A 149 4.36 15.97 -2.36
CA GLY A 149 5.14 14.86 -1.81
C GLY A 149 6.58 14.80 -2.30
N ILE A 150 7.27 13.74 -1.86
CA ILE A 150 8.63 13.43 -2.30
C ILE A 150 8.60 12.40 -3.46
N PRO A 151 9.41 12.60 -4.51
CA PRO A 151 9.32 11.77 -5.72
C PRO A 151 10.01 10.40 -5.60
N TYR A 152 10.84 10.18 -4.59
CA TYR A 152 11.56 8.94 -4.29
C TYR A 152 11.73 8.79 -2.78
N SER A 153 12.54 7.83 -2.32
CA SER A 153 12.73 7.60 -0.88
C SER A 153 13.45 8.75 -0.18
N ASN A 154 13.11 8.97 1.07
CA ASN A 154 13.60 10.08 1.89
C ASN A 154 15.12 10.01 2.20
N ASP A 155 15.75 8.87 2.00
CA ASP A 155 17.20 8.62 2.15
C ASP A 155 17.97 8.74 0.83
N MET A 156 17.39 9.36 -0.20
CA MET A 156 17.97 9.48 -1.53
C MET A 156 18.36 10.93 -1.84
N ASN A 157 19.17 11.09 -2.91
CA ASN A 157 19.64 12.39 -3.43
C ASN A 157 20.52 13.21 -2.47
N HIS A 158 21.35 12.51 -1.66
CA HIS A 158 22.40 13.18 -0.90
C HIS A 158 23.39 13.87 -1.86
N PRO A 159 23.72 15.16 -1.67
CA PRO A 159 24.54 15.93 -2.60
C PRO A 159 25.92 15.33 -2.86
N ASP A 160 26.50 14.70 -1.86
CA ASP A 160 27.87 14.18 -1.86
C ASP A 160 27.94 12.66 -1.67
N ASN A 161 27.06 11.90 -2.27
CA ASN A 161 26.97 10.44 -2.09
C ASN A 161 28.26 9.65 -2.42
N LYS A 162 29.28 10.31 -2.97
CA LYS A 162 30.56 9.68 -3.29
C LYS A 162 31.54 9.86 -2.12
N GLY A 163 31.74 8.80 -1.35
CA GLY A 163 32.86 8.70 -0.41
C GLY A 163 32.65 9.24 1.00
N LYS A 164 31.46 9.72 1.36
CA LYS A 164 31.17 10.08 2.77
C LYS A 164 30.88 8.84 3.61
N PRO A 165 31.38 8.81 4.86
CA PRO A 165 31.03 7.75 5.78
C PRO A 165 29.52 7.74 6.01
N ARG A 166 28.95 6.54 6.11
CA ARG A 166 27.55 6.38 6.49
C ARG A 166 27.34 6.87 7.91
N ILE A 167 26.41 7.79 8.12
CA ILE A 167 26.01 8.22 9.47
C ILE A 167 25.14 7.12 10.10
N PRO A 168 25.46 6.65 11.32
CA PRO A 168 24.60 5.73 12.04
C PRO A 168 23.20 6.30 12.25
N SER A 169 22.17 5.44 12.23
CA SER A 169 20.77 5.87 12.40
C SER A 169 20.53 6.55 13.75
N ASP A 170 21.17 6.04 14.80
CA ASP A 170 21.08 6.66 16.15
C ASP A 170 21.61 8.09 16.18
N ASP A 171 22.70 8.38 15.46
CA ASP A 171 23.29 9.73 15.41
C ASP A 171 22.40 10.67 14.59
N LEU A 172 21.81 10.19 13.47
CA LEU A 172 20.80 10.95 12.71
C LEU A 172 19.56 11.26 13.56
N TRP A 173 19.15 10.32 14.40
CA TRP A 173 18.01 10.53 15.28
C TRP A 173 18.30 11.58 16.36
N ARG A 174 19.48 11.52 17.02
CA ARG A 174 19.89 12.46 18.07
C ARG A 174 20.06 13.90 17.56
N ASP A 175 20.44 14.05 16.30
CA ASP A 175 20.65 15.35 15.65
C ASP A 175 19.81 15.47 14.38
N GLN A 176 18.51 15.62 14.57
CA GLN A 176 17.57 15.75 13.46
C GLN A 176 17.76 17.05 12.66
N ASP A 177 18.32 18.10 13.24
CA ASP A 177 18.61 19.34 12.52
C ASP A 177 19.69 19.14 11.46
N SER A 178 20.79 18.47 11.81
CA SER A 178 21.82 18.08 10.85
C SER A 178 21.32 16.99 9.88
N ALA A 179 20.49 16.08 10.36
CA ALA A 179 19.93 15.00 9.55
C ALA A 179 19.06 15.53 8.40
N VAL A 180 18.25 16.55 8.62
CA VAL A 180 17.40 17.16 7.55
C VAL A 180 18.25 17.66 6.39
N THR A 181 19.37 18.34 6.66
CA THR A 181 20.26 18.87 5.62
C THR A 181 21.18 17.82 5.00
N HIS A 182 21.29 16.63 5.61
CA HIS A 182 22.08 15.53 5.09
C HIS A 182 21.53 14.96 3.78
N TRP A 183 20.20 14.94 3.65
CA TRP A 183 19.46 14.43 2.49
C TRP A 183 18.91 15.59 1.66
N ASN A 184 19.30 15.69 0.40
CA ASN A 184 18.81 16.74 -0.50
C ASN A 184 17.54 16.25 -1.23
N THR A 185 16.52 15.88 -0.47
CA THR A 185 15.24 15.38 -0.97
C THR A 185 14.32 16.57 -1.25
N PRO A 186 13.76 16.71 -2.47
CA PRO A 186 12.81 17.78 -2.77
C PRO A 186 11.41 17.47 -2.26
N LEU A 187 10.67 18.50 -1.85
CA LEU A 187 9.22 18.49 -1.80
C LEU A 187 8.69 19.09 -3.11
N ILE A 188 7.81 18.34 -3.75
CA ILE A 188 7.18 18.73 -5.02
C ILE A 188 5.70 18.99 -4.76
N GLU A 189 5.20 20.15 -5.21
CA GLU A 189 3.78 20.42 -5.33
C GLU A 189 3.42 20.45 -6.83
N ASN A 190 2.54 19.50 -7.19
CA ASN A 190 2.20 19.21 -8.59
C ASN A 190 3.45 18.86 -9.41
N GLU A 191 4.03 19.80 -10.17
CA GLU A 191 5.26 19.61 -10.97
C GLU A 191 6.42 20.50 -10.49
N LYS A 192 6.23 21.30 -9.43
CA LYS A 192 7.20 22.28 -8.98
C LYS A 192 7.86 21.87 -7.66
N ILE A 193 9.17 21.99 -7.59
CA ILE A 193 9.89 21.91 -6.32
C ILE A 193 9.55 23.16 -5.51
N VAL A 194 8.93 22.95 -4.34
CA VAL A 194 8.54 24.04 -3.43
C VAL A 194 9.46 24.16 -2.22
N GLU A 195 10.24 23.09 -1.92
CA GLU A 195 11.20 23.07 -0.83
C GLU A 195 12.35 22.12 -1.16
N LEU A 196 13.62 22.50 -0.87
CA LEU A 196 14.81 21.71 -1.15
C LEU A 196 15.98 22.14 -0.23
N PRO A 197 16.47 21.28 0.69
CA PRO A 197 15.85 20.02 1.09
C PRO A 197 14.54 20.25 1.85
N VAL A 198 13.64 19.28 1.78
CA VAL A 198 12.43 19.29 2.59
C VAL A 198 12.75 19.03 4.06
N ASP A 199 12.09 19.76 4.97
CA ASP A 199 12.14 19.42 6.39
C ASP A 199 11.33 18.15 6.67
N GLN A 200 12.02 17.01 6.71
CA GLN A 200 11.42 15.69 6.83
C GLN A 200 10.70 15.46 8.16
N ARG A 201 10.98 16.27 9.21
CA ARG A 201 10.28 16.22 10.50
C ARG A 201 8.80 16.60 10.36
N THR A 202 8.48 17.37 9.34
CA THR A 202 7.14 17.96 9.15
C THR A 202 6.29 17.20 8.15
N VAL A 203 6.88 16.32 7.32
CA VAL A 203 6.19 15.78 6.13
C VAL A 203 4.98 14.91 6.47
N THR A 204 5.05 14.06 7.50
CA THR A 204 3.92 13.21 7.89
C THR A 204 2.69 14.05 8.22
N ARG A 205 2.87 15.10 9.04
CA ARG A 205 1.82 16.05 9.39
C ARG A 205 1.33 16.85 8.18
N ARG A 206 2.23 17.39 7.38
CA ARG A 206 1.89 18.20 6.18
C ARG A 206 1.10 17.39 5.15
N TYR A 207 1.42 16.12 4.95
CA TYR A 207 0.66 15.25 4.05
C TYR A 207 -0.76 15.02 4.57
N THR A 208 -0.91 14.79 5.88
CA THR A 208 -2.22 14.64 6.52
C THR A 208 -3.04 15.93 6.47
N GLU A 209 -2.43 17.09 6.75
CA GLU A 209 -3.09 18.40 6.65
C GLU A 209 -3.62 18.64 5.24
N ARG A 210 -2.79 18.39 4.20
CA ARG A 210 -3.24 18.52 2.81
C ARG A 210 -4.34 17.54 2.43
N ALA A 211 -4.34 16.33 3.01
CA ALA A 211 -5.43 15.37 2.82
C ALA A 211 -6.74 15.86 3.50
N ILE A 212 -6.65 16.41 4.70
CA ILE A 212 -7.78 17.01 5.42
C ILE A 212 -8.34 18.21 4.67
N ASP A 213 -7.49 19.14 4.21
CA ASP A 213 -7.89 20.28 3.41
C ASP A 213 -8.64 19.84 2.15
N PHE A 214 -8.04 18.89 1.41
CA PHE A 214 -8.64 18.35 0.19
C PHE A 214 -10.00 17.69 0.44
N ILE A 215 -10.13 16.86 1.48
CA ILE A 215 -11.40 16.22 1.87
C ILE A 215 -12.45 17.30 2.22
N THR A 216 -12.04 18.35 2.92
CA THR A 216 -12.92 19.44 3.32
C THR A 216 -13.41 20.25 2.11
N GLU A 217 -12.53 20.52 1.15
CA GLU A 217 -12.86 21.23 -0.09
C GLU A 217 -13.82 20.41 -0.99
N HIS A 218 -13.67 19.08 -1.00
CA HIS A 218 -14.42 18.16 -1.86
C HIS A 218 -15.53 17.37 -1.11
N LYS A 219 -15.96 17.83 0.08
CA LYS A 219 -16.91 17.10 0.92
C LYS A 219 -18.28 16.85 0.26
N ASP A 220 -18.65 17.67 -0.71
CA ASP A 220 -19.96 17.61 -1.41
C ASP A 220 -19.87 16.82 -2.73
N GLU A 221 -18.71 16.22 -3.05
CA GLU A 221 -18.48 15.37 -4.23
C GLU A 221 -17.68 14.12 -3.85
N SER A 222 -17.64 13.13 -4.75
CA SER A 222 -16.84 11.93 -4.49
C SER A 222 -15.36 12.21 -4.67
N PHE A 223 -14.52 11.72 -3.75
CA PHE A 223 -13.07 11.92 -3.79
C PHE A 223 -12.28 10.63 -3.58
N PHE A 224 -11.04 10.66 -4.09
CA PHE A 224 -10.00 9.68 -3.83
C PHE A 224 -8.76 10.35 -3.29
N VAL A 225 -8.34 9.92 -2.11
CA VAL A 225 -7.07 10.35 -1.50
C VAL A 225 -6.13 9.15 -1.38
N TYR A 226 -4.97 9.24 -2.02
CA TYR A 226 -3.83 8.37 -1.78
C TYR A 226 -2.85 9.11 -0.88
N LEU A 227 -2.67 8.60 0.35
CA LEU A 227 -1.83 9.18 1.40
C LEU A 227 -0.63 8.26 1.69
N PRO A 228 0.37 8.19 0.79
CA PRO A 228 1.54 7.35 0.98
C PRO A 228 2.58 8.07 1.85
N HIS A 229 2.56 7.82 3.15
CA HIS A 229 3.57 8.34 4.06
C HIS A 229 4.98 7.89 3.64
N SER A 230 5.98 8.73 3.91
CA SER A 230 7.40 8.38 3.73
C SER A 230 8.02 7.74 4.98
N MET A 231 7.30 7.74 6.09
CA MET A 231 7.63 7.09 7.34
C MET A 231 6.85 5.77 7.47
N PRO A 232 7.38 4.80 8.21
CA PRO A 232 8.62 4.77 9.02
C PRO A 232 9.90 4.35 8.26
N HIS A 233 10.02 4.62 6.96
CA HIS A 233 11.30 4.37 6.25
C HIS A 233 12.44 5.21 6.87
N ILE A 234 13.59 4.59 7.03
CA ILE A 234 14.80 5.26 7.57
C ILE A 234 15.37 6.29 6.55
N PRO A 235 16.02 7.38 7.04
CA PRO A 235 16.14 7.80 8.42
C PRO A 235 14.80 8.27 8.99
N LEU A 236 14.64 8.07 10.29
CA LEU A 236 13.40 8.36 10.99
C LEU A 236 13.34 9.84 11.38
N TYR A 237 12.15 10.43 11.23
CA TYR A 237 11.88 11.81 11.59
C TYR A 237 10.49 11.96 12.21
N VAL A 238 10.40 12.81 13.21
CA VAL A 238 9.12 13.26 13.80
C VAL A 238 9.20 14.75 14.13
N PRO A 239 8.08 15.46 14.27
CA PRO A 239 8.07 16.81 14.75
C PRO A 239 8.47 16.84 16.23
N LYS A 240 8.89 18.04 16.70
CA LYS A 240 9.44 18.23 18.04
C LYS A 240 8.51 17.78 19.17
N ASP A 241 7.22 17.90 18.99
CA ASP A 241 6.19 17.52 19.95
C ASP A 241 5.99 16.00 20.08
N ALA A 242 6.47 15.22 19.10
CA ALA A 242 6.47 13.76 19.11
C ALA A 242 7.87 13.14 19.32
N TYR A 243 8.88 13.96 19.60
CA TYR A 243 10.27 13.53 19.65
C TYR A 243 10.72 13.11 21.05
N ASP A 244 11.25 11.89 21.15
CA ASP A 244 12.03 11.39 22.30
C ASP A 244 13.50 11.27 21.87
N PRO A 245 14.47 11.87 22.61
CA PRO A 245 15.89 11.84 22.23
C PRO A 245 16.56 10.45 22.32
N ASP A 246 15.93 9.47 22.98
CA ASP A 246 16.47 8.10 23.04
C ASP A 246 16.25 7.39 21.71
N PRO A 247 17.33 7.01 20.99
CA PRO A 247 17.19 6.27 19.73
C PRO A 247 16.51 4.91 19.85
N ALA A 248 16.44 4.34 21.05
CA ALA A 248 15.69 3.10 21.28
C ALA A 248 14.18 3.30 21.07
N ASN A 249 13.68 4.52 21.23
CA ASN A 249 12.27 4.89 21.05
C ASN A 249 11.98 5.46 19.65
N ALA A 250 12.99 5.65 18.80
CA ALA A 250 12.85 6.34 17.52
C ALA A 250 11.72 5.79 16.63
N TYR A 251 11.67 4.47 16.45
CA TYR A 251 10.65 3.83 15.64
C TYR A 251 9.25 3.92 16.28
N THR A 252 9.17 3.76 17.59
CA THR A 252 7.93 3.92 18.37
C THR A 252 7.37 5.33 18.18
N CYS A 253 8.19 6.38 18.36
CA CYS A 253 7.77 7.77 18.14
C CYS A 253 7.19 7.99 16.75
N VAL A 254 7.81 7.40 15.72
CA VAL A 254 7.35 7.56 14.33
C VAL A 254 6.00 6.87 14.10
N ILE A 255 5.82 5.64 14.57
CA ILE A 255 4.54 4.91 14.39
C ILE A 255 3.43 5.58 15.20
N GLU A 256 3.69 5.98 16.44
CA GLU A 256 2.71 6.68 17.27
C GLU A 256 2.34 8.06 16.68
N HIS A 257 3.29 8.75 16.03
CA HIS A 257 2.99 9.97 15.29
C HIS A 257 2.13 9.71 14.04
N ILE A 258 2.40 8.65 13.27
CA ILE A 258 1.54 8.24 12.15
C ILE A 258 0.13 7.92 12.67
N ASP A 259 0.02 7.17 13.77
CA ASP A 259 -1.27 6.84 14.37
C ASP A 259 -2.07 8.09 14.77
N ALA A 260 -1.41 9.07 15.38
CA ALA A 260 -2.04 10.36 15.75
C ALA A 260 -2.54 11.11 14.51
N GLU A 261 -1.77 11.14 13.42
CA GLU A 261 -2.17 11.79 12.17
C GLU A 261 -3.31 11.03 11.46
N VAL A 262 -3.32 9.69 11.54
CA VAL A 262 -4.47 8.88 11.09
C VAL A 262 -5.72 9.23 11.91
N GLY A 263 -5.59 9.39 13.23
CA GLY A 263 -6.66 9.83 14.11
C GLY A 263 -7.28 11.16 13.66
N ARG A 264 -6.45 12.17 13.40
CA ARG A 264 -6.89 13.49 12.90
C ARG A 264 -7.71 13.37 11.59
N LEU A 265 -7.20 12.57 10.64
CA LEU A 265 -7.90 12.34 9.37
C LEU A 265 -9.25 11.66 9.58
N MET A 266 -9.30 10.61 10.40
CA MET A 266 -10.52 9.87 10.71
C MET A 266 -11.55 10.73 11.44
N ASP A 267 -11.11 11.58 12.36
CA ASP A 267 -12.00 12.51 13.07
C ASP A 267 -12.57 13.57 12.11
N THR A 268 -11.76 14.11 11.20
CA THR A 268 -12.26 15.01 10.14
C THR A 268 -13.36 14.36 9.29
N ILE A 269 -13.15 13.10 8.86
CA ILE A 269 -14.17 12.36 8.07
C ILE A 269 -15.49 12.24 8.86
N ARG A 270 -15.43 12.02 10.19
CA ARG A 270 -16.61 11.96 11.06
C ARG A 270 -17.25 13.31 11.25
N GLU A 271 -16.48 14.36 11.54
CA GLU A 271 -16.94 15.73 11.76
C GLU A 271 -17.62 16.34 10.53
N LEU A 272 -17.25 15.89 9.33
CA LEU A 272 -17.86 16.29 8.06
C LEU A 272 -19.06 15.43 7.66
N ASP A 273 -19.51 14.51 8.51
CA ASP A 273 -20.61 13.56 8.24
C ASP A 273 -20.37 12.67 6.99
N LEU A 274 -19.11 12.38 6.67
CA LEU A 274 -18.71 11.59 5.48
C LEU A 274 -18.51 10.10 5.81
N ALA A 275 -18.53 9.70 7.08
CA ALA A 275 -18.19 8.37 7.54
C ALA A 275 -18.99 7.25 6.84
N ASP A 276 -20.31 7.40 6.73
CA ASP A 276 -21.21 6.40 6.15
C ASP A 276 -21.01 6.20 4.64
N ASN A 277 -20.28 7.11 3.97
CA ASN A 277 -20.00 7.04 2.53
C ASN A 277 -18.50 7.02 2.21
N THR A 278 -17.64 6.61 3.15
CA THR A 278 -16.19 6.59 2.96
C THR A 278 -15.62 5.22 3.31
N TYR A 279 -14.76 4.69 2.43
CA TYR A 279 -13.89 3.57 2.74
C TYR A 279 -12.46 4.08 3.00
N VAL A 280 -11.89 3.68 4.13
CA VAL A 280 -10.50 3.97 4.48
C VAL A 280 -9.72 2.66 4.58
N ILE A 281 -8.60 2.58 3.86
CA ILE A 281 -7.69 1.44 3.86
C ILE A 281 -6.37 1.90 4.45
N TYR A 282 -5.92 1.27 5.53
CA TYR A 282 -4.60 1.45 6.11
C TYR A 282 -3.76 0.21 5.87
N THR A 283 -2.56 0.35 5.30
CA THR A 283 -1.61 -0.76 5.09
C THR A 283 -0.18 -0.26 4.84
N SER A 284 0.78 -1.16 4.57
CA SER A 284 2.18 -0.86 4.30
C SER A 284 2.60 -1.33 2.90
N ASP A 285 3.67 -0.75 2.36
CA ASP A 285 4.19 -1.11 1.03
C ASP A 285 5.07 -2.37 1.03
N ASN A 286 5.71 -2.70 2.12
CA ASN A 286 6.44 -3.95 2.38
C ASN A 286 6.67 -4.11 3.87
N GLY A 287 7.21 -5.27 4.25
CA GLY A 287 7.54 -5.54 5.64
C GLY A 287 8.69 -4.70 6.20
N PRO A 288 9.00 -4.84 7.50
CA PRO A 288 9.92 -3.99 8.25
C PRO A 288 11.38 -4.19 7.81
N TRP A 289 12.21 -3.14 7.94
CA TRP A 289 13.62 -3.23 7.56
C TRP A 289 14.52 -3.65 8.73
N LEU A 290 14.38 -4.91 9.15
CA LEU A 290 14.96 -5.50 10.36
C LEU A 290 16.46 -5.27 10.57
N ARG A 291 17.24 -5.06 9.48
CA ARG A 291 18.69 -4.77 9.58
C ARG A 291 19.00 -3.49 10.36
N PHE A 292 18.02 -2.59 10.52
CA PHE A 292 18.18 -1.34 11.25
C PHE A 292 17.78 -1.45 12.74
N LYS A 293 17.51 -2.68 13.22
CA LYS A 293 17.24 -2.97 14.63
C LYS A 293 16.12 -2.05 15.19
N ASN A 294 16.44 -1.21 16.18
CA ASN A 294 15.49 -0.28 16.82
C ASN A 294 14.83 0.72 15.86
N HIS A 295 15.41 0.92 14.67
CA HIS A 295 14.85 1.79 13.64
C HIS A 295 14.12 1.00 12.53
N GLY A 296 13.96 -0.30 12.67
CA GLY A 296 13.54 -1.18 11.56
C GLY A 296 12.17 -1.83 11.69
N GLY A 297 11.47 -1.68 12.82
CA GLY A 297 10.17 -2.30 13.06
C GLY A 297 10.22 -3.79 13.37
N SER A 298 9.05 -4.43 13.39
CA SER A 298 8.84 -5.82 13.75
C SER A 298 7.91 -6.55 12.78
N ALA A 299 8.34 -7.71 12.28
CA ALA A 299 7.48 -8.60 11.51
C ALA A 299 6.52 -9.44 12.39
N GLY A 300 6.55 -9.29 13.71
CA GLY A 300 5.76 -10.10 14.63
C GLY A 300 6.09 -11.59 14.52
N PRO A 301 5.10 -12.48 14.27
CA PRO A 301 5.33 -13.91 14.15
C PRO A 301 5.95 -14.34 12.81
N LEU A 302 6.04 -13.41 11.84
CA LEU A 302 6.44 -13.71 10.47
C LEU A 302 7.97 -13.75 10.34
N ARG A 303 8.44 -14.54 9.37
CA ARG A 303 9.87 -14.70 9.13
C ARG A 303 10.44 -13.56 8.29
N GLU A 304 11.59 -13.03 8.71
CA GLU A 304 12.36 -11.97 8.01
C GLU A 304 11.56 -10.68 7.77
N GLY A 305 11.90 -9.90 6.75
CA GLY A 305 11.32 -8.58 6.47
C GLY A 305 11.69 -8.07 5.08
N LYS A 306 11.71 -6.75 4.92
CA LYS A 306 11.97 -6.03 3.67
C LYS A 306 13.07 -6.66 2.83
N GLY A 307 12.80 -6.80 1.54
CA GLY A 307 13.75 -7.33 0.54
C GLY A 307 13.74 -8.85 0.42
N THR A 308 12.94 -9.58 1.21
CA THR A 308 12.85 -11.03 1.17
C THR A 308 11.47 -11.53 0.77
N THR A 309 11.40 -12.76 0.30
CA THR A 309 10.15 -13.44 -0.09
C THR A 309 9.59 -14.34 1.00
N PHE A 310 10.14 -14.30 2.20
CA PHE A 310 9.49 -14.85 3.39
C PHE A 310 8.28 -13.99 3.79
N GLU A 311 7.38 -14.54 4.59
CA GLU A 311 6.13 -13.86 4.94
C GLU A 311 6.37 -12.45 5.49
N GLY A 312 7.34 -12.25 6.38
CA GLY A 312 7.65 -10.93 6.94
C GLY A 312 8.09 -9.87 5.92
N GLY A 313 8.47 -10.26 4.71
CA GLY A 313 8.80 -9.31 3.64
C GLY A 313 7.61 -8.84 2.81
N GLN A 314 6.57 -9.67 2.68
CA GLN A 314 5.45 -9.42 1.77
C GLN A 314 4.06 -9.53 2.42
N ARG A 315 3.93 -9.99 3.64
CA ARG A 315 2.69 -9.96 4.42
C ARG A 315 2.76 -8.79 5.39
N VAL A 316 1.81 -7.86 5.25
CA VAL A 316 1.79 -6.57 5.95
C VAL A 316 0.49 -6.39 6.73
N PRO A 317 0.45 -5.48 7.73
CA PRO A 317 -0.80 -5.18 8.40
C PRO A 317 -1.77 -4.50 7.44
N CYS A 318 -3.06 -4.83 7.53
CA CYS A 318 -4.10 -4.13 6.78
C CYS A 318 -5.38 -4.03 7.60
N VAL A 319 -5.90 -2.81 7.70
CA VAL A 319 -7.19 -2.49 8.30
C VAL A 319 -8.03 -1.75 7.27
N MET A 320 -9.28 -2.17 7.08
CA MET A 320 -10.23 -1.48 6.22
C MET A 320 -11.45 -1.05 7.02
N TRP A 321 -11.81 0.21 6.90
CA TRP A 321 -12.88 0.85 7.63
C TRP A 321 -13.92 1.43 6.68
N GLY A 322 -15.19 1.35 7.05
CA GLY A 322 -16.34 1.89 6.31
C GLY A 322 -17.63 1.61 7.08
N PRO A 323 -18.00 2.48 8.04
CA PRO A 323 -19.14 2.24 8.92
C PRO A 323 -20.43 1.96 8.15
N GLY A 324 -21.26 1.07 8.69
CA GLY A 324 -22.52 0.67 8.06
C GLY A 324 -22.37 -0.21 6.80
N ARG A 325 -21.16 -0.43 6.30
CA ARG A 325 -20.88 -1.25 5.11
C ARG A 325 -19.91 -2.38 5.41
N ILE A 326 -18.82 -2.11 6.13
CA ILE A 326 -17.86 -3.10 6.59
C ILE A 326 -18.28 -3.56 7.99
N PRO A 327 -18.40 -4.88 8.25
CA PRO A 327 -18.74 -5.38 9.57
C PRO A 327 -17.67 -5.00 10.61
N ALA A 328 -18.11 -4.28 11.65
CA ALA A 328 -17.21 -3.80 12.71
C ALA A 328 -16.62 -4.96 13.55
N GLY A 329 -15.37 -4.82 13.96
CA GLY A 329 -14.66 -5.75 14.84
C GLY A 329 -14.44 -7.13 14.24
N THR A 330 -14.48 -7.26 12.92
CA THR A 330 -14.33 -8.55 12.22
C THR A 330 -12.93 -8.76 11.66
N GLU A 331 -12.64 -10.01 11.29
CA GLU A 331 -11.35 -10.43 10.75
C GLU A 331 -11.55 -11.23 9.46
N CYS A 332 -10.67 -11.00 8.49
CA CYS A 332 -10.57 -11.79 7.27
C CYS A 332 -9.19 -12.48 7.23
N ASN A 333 -9.21 -13.81 7.23
CA ASN A 333 -8.01 -14.65 7.17
C ASN A 333 -7.71 -15.18 5.76
N ASP A 334 -8.54 -14.84 4.78
CA ASP A 334 -8.31 -15.19 3.38
C ASP A 334 -7.14 -14.38 2.80
N VAL A 335 -6.50 -14.93 1.79
CA VAL A 335 -5.44 -14.21 1.07
C VAL A 335 -6.05 -13.07 0.26
N VAL A 336 -5.66 -11.85 0.60
CA VAL A 336 -5.96 -10.62 -0.14
C VAL A 336 -4.64 -9.94 -0.47
N ALA A 337 -4.53 -9.32 -1.61
CA ALA A 337 -3.30 -8.65 -2.03
C ALA A 337 -3.54 -7.21 -2.47
N THR A 338 -2.51 -6.38 -2.42
CA THR A 338 -2.60 -4.99 -2.91
C THR A 338 -3.08 -4.88 -4.34
N ILE A 339 -2.78 -5.88 -5.19
CA ILE A 339 -3.27 -5.93 -6.57
C ILE A 339 -4.80 -6.08 -6.66
N ASP A 340 -5.47 -6.54 -5.61
CA ASP A 340 -6.93 -6.73 -5.57
C ASP A 340 -7.67 -5.43 -5.27
N ILE A 341 -6.98 -4.38 -4.81
CA ILE A 341 -7.61 -3.12 -4.41
C ILE A 341 -8.27 -2.42 -5.59
N LEU A 342 -7.61 -2.33 -6.75
CA LEU A 342 -8.20 -1.68 -7.94
C LEU A 342 -9.51 -2.38 -8.40
N PRO A 343 -9.56 -3.70 -8.63
CA PRO A 343 -10.81 -4.36 -9.02
C PRO A 343 -11.88 -4.34 -7.91
N THR A 344 -11.48 -4.38 -6.64
CA THR A 344 -12.41 -4.22 -5.51
C THR A 344 -13.03 -2.82 -5.49
N ILE A 345 -12.24 -1.77 -5.69
CA ILE A 345 -12.76 -0.38 -5.82
C ILE A 345 -13.72 -0.27 -7.02
N ALA A 346 -13.39 -0.89 -8.16
CA ALA A 346 -14.28 -0.88 -9.31
C ALA A 346 -15.65 -1.52 -8.98
N ALA A 347 -15.65 -2.62 -8.24
CA ALA A 347 -16.89 -3.25 -7.77
C ALA A 347 -17.65 -2.36 -6.77
N LEU A 348 -16.97 -1.79 -5.78
CA LEU A 348 -17.57 -0.87 -4.79
C LEU A 348 -18.19 0.39 -5.43
N THR A 349 -17.64 0.83 -6.56
CA THR A 349 -18.17 1.97 -7.33
C THR A 349 -19.11 1.55 -8.47
N SER A 350 -19.49 0.27 -8.54
CA SER A 350 -20.35 -0.30 -9.58
C SER A 350 -19.87 0.01 -10.99
N SER A 351 -18.56 0.02 -11.20
CA SER A 351 -17.89 0.38 -12.45
C SER A 351 -17.15 -0.80 -13.08
N LYS A 352 -16.66 -0.62 -14.31
CA LYS A 352 -15.95 -1.67 -15.04
C LYS A 352 -14.53 -1.23 -15.36
N LEU A 353 -13.58 -2.11 -15.10
CA LEU A 353 -12.20 -1.92 -15.51
C LEU A 353 -12.01 -2.02 -17.04
N PRO A 354 -10.96 -1.42 -17.60
CA PRO A 354 -10.61 -1.57 -19.01
C PRO A 354 -10.42 -3.03 -19.39
N THR A 355 -10.88 -3.39 -20.60
CA THR A 355 -10.74 -4.75 -21.16
C THR A 355 -9.59 -4.86 -22.17
N ASP A 356 -8.94 -3.75 -22.51
CA ASP A 356 -7.82 -3.65 -23.43
C ASP A 356 -6.49 -4.16 -22.85
N ARG A 357 -6.48 -4.45 -21.55
CA ARG A 357 -5.30 -4.90 -20.81
C ARG A 357 -5.67 -5.93 -19.74
N LYS A 358 -4.67 -6.78 -19.39
CA LYS A 358 -4.81 -7.69 -18.26
C LYS A 358 -4.47 -6.97 -16.96
N ILE A 359 -5.31 -7.22 -15.96
CA ILE A 359 -5.15 -6.86 -14.56
C ILE A 359 -5.06 -8.17 -13.77
N ASP A 360 -4.13 -8.28 -12.82
CA ASP A 360 -3.87 -9.51 -12.07
C ASP A 360 -4.72 -9.61 -10.80
N GLY A 361 -5.24 -8.47 -10.36
CA GLY A 361 -6.12 -8.37 -9.21
C GLY A 361 -7.49 -8.97 -9.45
N MET A 362 -8.16 -9.32 -8.36
CA MET A 362 -9.50 -9.88 -8.33
C MET A 362 -10.42 -8.97 -7.53
N ASP A 363 -11.70 -8.92 -7.87
CA ASP A 363 -12.71 -8.31 -7.01
C ASP A 363 -12.90 -9.17 -5.76
N LEU A 364 -12.59 -8.59 -4.61
CA LEU A 364 -12.76 -9.19 -3.29
C LEU A 364 -13.69 -8.34 -2.40
N SER A 365 -14.59 -7.55 -3.01
CA SER A 365 -15.55 -6.71 -2.29
C SER A 365 -16.42 -7.52 -1.30
N HIS A 366 -16.80 -8.76 -1.68
CA HIS A 366 -17.55 -9.66 -0.80
C HIS A 366 -16.73 -10.06 0.46
N LYS A 367 -15.39 -10.16 0.39
CA LYS A 367 -14.54 -10.41 1.55
C LYS A 367 -14.46 -9.18 2.46
N LEU A 368 -14.54 -7.98 1.88
CA LEU A 368 -14.57 -6.73 2.62
C LEU A 368 -15.92 -6.53 3.31
N LEU A 369 -17.02 -6.76 2.59
CA LEU A 369 -18.38 -6.50 3.06
C LEU A 369 -19.01 -7.67 3.82
N ASP A 370 -18.33 -8.80 3.93
CA ASP A 370 -18.82 -10.06 4.49
C ASP A 370 -20.12 -10.55 3.83
N THR A 371 -20.19 -10.42 2.52
CA THR A 371 -21.32 -10.87 1.70
C THR A 371 -20.99 -12.19 1.00
N ALA A 372 -22.02 -12.91 0.55
CA ALA A 372 -21.79 -14.13 -0.22
C ALA A 372 -21.07 -13.80 -1.55
N GLY A 373 -20.03 -14.56 -1.86
CA GLY A 373 -19.26 -14.45 -3.10
C GLY A 373 -18.31 -15.63 -3.24
N GLU A 374 -18.05 -16.03 -4.49
CA GLU A 374 -17.26 -17.22 -4.80
C GLU A 374 -15.80 -16.92 -5.09
N SER A 375 -15.43 -15.66 -5.37
CA SER A 375 -14.05 -15.32 -5.71
C SER A 375 -13.16 -15.42 -4.47
N SER A 376 -12.06 -16.13 -4.61
CA SER A 376 -10.99 -16.21 -3.61
C SER A 376 -9.65 -16.21 -4.32
N ARG A 377 -8.65 -15.65 -3.65
CA ARG A 377 -7.28 -15.72 -4.14
C ARG A 377 -6.62 -17.00 -3.61
N ASP A 378 -6.69 -18.06 -4.42
CA ASP A 378 -6.07 -19.34 -4.06
C ASP A 378 -4.57 -19.37 -4.35
N GLU A 379 -4.10 -18.58 -5.33
CA GLU A 379 -2.72 -18.58 -5.79
C GLU A 379 -2.12 -17.17 -5.71
N TYR A 380 -0.86 -17.10 -5.24
CA TYR A 380 -0.11 -15.85 -5.12
C TYR A 380 1.36 -16.09 -5.47
N LEU A 381 1.95 -15.24 -6.35
CA LEU A 381 3.35 -15.34 -6.77
C LEU A 381 4.25 -14.42 -5.95
N TYR A 382 5.39 -14.96 -5.52
CA TYR A 382 6.43 -14.21 -4.81
C TYR A 382 7.56 -13.84 -5.75
N TYR A 383 7.76 -12.55 -5.94
CA TYR A 383 8.90 -12.02 -6.68
C TYR A 383 9.92 -11.39 -5.72
N SER A 384 11.21 -11.63 -5.98
CA SER A 384 12.28 -10.99 -5.22
C SER A 384 12.30 -9.48 -5.41
N SER A 385 13.10 -8.77 -4.61
CA SER A 385 13.33 -7.33 -4.76
C SER A 385 13.89 -6.92 -6.13
N GLN A 386 14.42 -7.86 -6.91
CA GLN A 386 14.91 -7.66 -8.28
C GLN A 386 13.96 -8.24 -9.35
N GLY A 387 12.76 -8.64 -8.95
CA GLY A 387 11.73 -9.14 -9.85
C GLY A 387 11.95 -10.55 -10.38
N GLN A 388 12.80 -11.34 -9.73
CA GLN A 388 12.94 -12.75 -10.04
C GLN A 388 11.80 -13.53 -9.39
N LEU A 389 11.18 -14.44 -10.11
CA LEU A 389 10.21 -15.37 -9.54
C LEU A 389 10.91 -16.26 -8.52
N GLU A 390 10.50 -16.18 -7.26
CA GLU A 390 11.08 -16.98 -6.17
C GLU A 390 10.08 -17.92 -5.51
N GLY A 391 8.78 -17.79 -5.75
CA GLY A 391 7.84 -18.72 -5.12
C GLY A 391 6.39 -18.56 -5.54
N ILE A 392 5.60 -19.48 -5.01
CA ILE A 392 4.14 -19.48 -5.12
C ILE A 392 3.53 -19.91 -3.79
N ARG A 393 2.40 -19.31 -3.44
CA ARG A 393 1.47 -19.82 -2.46
C ARG A 393 0.25 -20.37 -3.15
N ARG A 394 -0.23 -21.55 -2.72
CA ARG A 394 -1.51 -22.11 -3.12
C ARG A 394 -2.18 -22.75 -1.91
N GLY A 395 -3.32 -22.18 -1.52
CA GLY A 395 -3.97 -22.54 -0.27
C GLY A 395 -3.03 -22.33 0.93
N GLN A 396 -2.80 -23.41 1.71
CA GLN A 396 -1.87 -23.39 2.84
C GLN A 396 -0.39 -23.54 2.46
N TRP A 397 -0.11 -24.08 1.27
CA TRP A 397 1.25 -24.37 0.84
C TRP A 397 1.95 -23.15 0.28
N LYS A 398 3.16 -22.88 0.75
CA LYS A 398 4.09 -21.91 0.19
C LYS A 398 5.38 -22.59 -0.24
N LEU A 399 5.66 -22.52 -1.53
CA LEU A 399 6.91 -22.96 -2.12
C LEU A 399 7.84 -21.75 -2.34
N LEU A 400 9.10 -21.90 -1.95
CA LEU A 400 10.17 -20.95 -2.32
C LEU A 400 11.28 -21.69 -3.08
N VAL A 401 11.72 -21.10 -4.20
CA VAL A 401 12.83 -21.57 -5.03
C VAL A 401 13.87 -20.45 -5.12
N LYS A 402 14.80 -20.43 -4.18
CA LYS A 402 15.80 -19.35 -4.05
C LYS A 402 17.07 -19.65 -4.79
N ALA A 403 17.43 -18.81 -5.75
CA ALA A 403 18.73 -18.88 -6.42
C ALA A 403 19.87 -18.65 -5.41
N LYS A 404 20.85 -19.54 -5.36
CA LYS A 404 22.06 -19.27 -4.58
C LYS A 404 22.82 -18.10 -5.19
N ARG A 405 23.16 -17.10 -4.37
CA ARG A 405 23.98 -15.97 -4.81
C ARG A 405 25.30 -16.50 -5.32
N ARG A 406 25.63 -16.16 -6.57
CA ARG A 406 26.95 -16.47 -7.14
C ARG A 406 28.01 -15.80 -6.28
N ASN A 407 29.04 -16.56 -5.87
CA ASN A 407 30.18 -15.98 -5.20
C ASN A 407 30.89 -15.03 -6.19
N ARG A 408 30.90 -13.73 -5.89
CA ARG A 408 31.46 -12.70 -6.78
C ARG A 408 32.96 -12.93 -7.08
N ASN A 409 33.64 -13.70 -6.24
CA ASN A 409 35.08 -13.98 -6.36
C ASN A 409 35.37 -15.22 -7.23
N ASN A 410 34.36 -15.98 -7.68
CA ASN A 410 34.54 -17.14 -8.54
C ASN A 410 33.57 -17.08 -9.72
N LYS A 411 34.01 -16.38 -10.78
CA LYS A 411 33.22 -16.18 -12.00
C LYS A 411 33.00 -17.45 -12.82
N ASP A 412 33.86 -18.44 -12.64
CA ASP A 412 33.90 -19.70 -13.44
C ASP A 412 33.15 -20.84 -12.72
N ALA A 413 32.64 -20.63 -11.51
CA ALA A 413 31.88 -21.65 -10.83
C ALA A 413 30.53 -21.90 -11.57
N ALA A 414 30.19 -23.16 -11.76
CA ALA A 414 28.90 -23.57 -12.27
C ALA A 414 27.77 -22.96 -11.41
N PRO A 415 26.61 -22.59 -11.99
CA PRO A 415 25.48 -22.07 -11.23
C PRO A 415 25.10 -23.08 -10.13
N ALA A 416 25.13 -22.63 -8.88
CA ALA A 416 24.73 -23.48 -7.77
C ALA A 416 23.24 -23.80 -7.90
N LYS A 417 22.85 -25.06 -7.65
CA LYS A 417 21.41 -25.46 -7.66
C LYS A 417 20.63 -24.56 -6.70
N PRO A 418 19.41 -24.12 -7.07
CA PRO A 418 18.57 -23.33 -6.18
C PRO A 418 18.24 -24.13 -4.91
N THR A 419 18.00 -23.42 -3.81
CA THR A 419 17.45 -24.02 -2.60
C THR A 419 15.93 -24.01 -2.72
N ILE A 420 15.29 -25.15 -2.46
CA ILE A 420 13.84 -25.33 -2.50
C ILE A 420 13.36 -25.46 -1.06
N HIS A 421 12.31 -24.74 -0.71
CA HIS A 421 11.66 -24.83 0.60
C HIS A 421 10.14 -24.94 0.36
N LEU A 422 9.48 -25.76 1.18
CA LEU A 422 8.01 -25.88 1.22
C LEU A 422 7.54 -25.67 2.66
N PHE A 423 6.58 -24.77 2.85
CA PHE A 423 6.01 -24.48 4.17
C PHE A 423 4.49 -24.68 4.15
N ASP A 424 3.96 -25.17 5.25
CA ASP A 424 2.52 -25.16 5.57
C ASP A 424 2.24 -23.90 6.42
N LEU A 425 1.72 -22.83 5.80
CA LEU A 425 1.45 -21.57 6.48
C LEU A 425 0.25 -21.63 7.43
N ALA A 426 -0.60 -22.66 7.37
CA ALA A 426 -1.69 -22.84 8.32
C ALA A 426 -1.16 -23.36 9.66
N ALA A 427 -0.15 -24.23 9.62
CA ALA A 427 0.48 -24.80 10.82
C ALA A 427 1.71 -23.99 11.29
N ASP A 428 2.44 -23.35 10.37
CA ASP A 428 3.71 -22.68 10.62
C ASP A 428 3.82 -21.36 9.85
N VAL A 429 3.14 -20.33 10.33
CA VAL A 429 3.17 -18.98 9.73
C VAL A 429 4.58 -18.36 9.78
N GLY A 430 5.45 -18.86 10.69
CA GLY A 430 6.83 -18.41 10.86
C GLY A 430 7.83 -19.08 9.92
N GLU A 431 7.38 -19.98 9.03
CA GLU A 431 8.21 -20.65 8.01
C GLU A 431 9.47 -21.33 8.61
N ARG A 432 9.33 -22.01 9.73
CA ARG A 432 10.42 -22.62 10.51
C ARG A 432 10.73 -24.05 10.07
N THR A 433 9.69 -24.77 9.61
CA THR A 433 9.77 -26.18 9.26
C THR A 433 9.69 -26.37 7.76
N ASP A 434 10.79 -26.81 7.14
CA ASP A 434 10.86 -27.10 5.71
C ASP A 434 10.34 -28.52 5.42
N LEU A 435 9.26 -28.61 4.67
CA LEU A 435 8.56 -29.86 4.31
C LEU A 435 8.88 -30.33 2.87
N ALA A 436 9.83 -29.69 2.17
CA ALA A 436 10.08 -29.98 0.75
C ALA A 436 10.49 -31.43 0.45
N VAL A 437 11.18 -32.09 1.38
CA VAL A 437 11.63 -33.49 1.22
C VAL A 437 10.45 -34.46 1.36
N ASP A 438 9.55 -34.17 2.30
CA ASP A 438 8.43 -35.07 2.67
C ASP A 438 7.24 -34.94 1.68
N HIS A 439 7.14 -33.83 0.95
CA HIS A 439 6.05 -33.50 0.03
C HIS A 439 6.56 -33.16 -1.39
N SER A 440 7.39 -34.04 -1.94
CA SER A 440 8.02 -33.82 -3.27
C SER A 440 7.04 -33.73 -4.43
N ASP A 441 5.87 -34.34 -4.34
CA ASP A 441 4.76 -34.24 -5.29
C ASP A 441 4.17 -32.83 -5.30
N VAL A 442 3.87 -32.24 -4.14
CA VAL A 442 3.41 -30.85 -3.97
C VAL A 442 4.46 -29.87 -4.50
N VAL A 443 5.74 -30.09 -4.19
CA VAL A 443 6.86 -29.27 -4.71
C VAL A 443 6.85 -29.23 -6.23
N ASN A 444 6.76 -30.41 -6.89
CA ASN A 444 6.80 -30.50 -8.35
C ASN A 444 5.58 -29.82 -9.00
N GLU A 445 4.39 -30.03 -8.44
CA GLU A 445 3.16 -29.36 -8.89
C GLU A 445 3.28 -27.85 -8.81
N LEU A 446 3.71 -27.32 -7.65
CA LEU A 446 3.83 -25.88 -7.45
C LEU A 446 4.93 -25.25 -8.30
N ILE A 447 6.05 -25.96 -8.56
CA ILE A 447 7.09 -25.49 -9.50
C ILE A 447 6.52 -25.38 -10.92
N ALA A 448 5.74 -26.34 -11.37
CA ALA A 448 5.12 -26.29 -12.70
C ALA A 448 4.13 -25.12 -12.78
N ARG A 449 3.27 -24.99 -11.78
CA ARG A 449 2.23 -23.96 -11.74
C ARG A 449 2.79 -22.54 -11.67
N MET A 450 3.79 -22.27 -10.82
CA MET A 450 4.38 -20.92 -10.72
C MET A 450 5.06 -20.50 -12.04
N LYS A 451 5.67 -21.45 -12.79
CA LYS A 451 6.28 -21.15 -14.08
C LYS A 451 5.23 -20.86 -15.16
N GLU A 452 4.12 -21.56 -15.15
CA GLU A 452 2.99 -21.31 -16.05
C GLU A 452 2.43 -19.90 -15.87
N LEU A 453 2.15 -19.52 -14.61
CA LEU A 453 1.62 -18.20 -14.28
C LEU A 453 2.63 -17.08 -14.62
N ASP A 454 3.91 -17.28 -14.32
CA ASP A 454 4.95 -16.31 -14.66
C ASP A 454 5.16 -16.16 -16.18
N ALA A 455 5.03 -17.26 -16.93
CA ALA A 455 5.10 -17.23 -18.39
C ALA A 455 3.94 -16.41 -18.98
N GLU A 456 2.73 -16.55 -18.44
CA GLU A 456 1.56 -15.74 -18.83
C GLU A 456 1.80 -14.26 -18.55
N ILE A 457 2.26 -13.90 -17.34
CA ILE A 457 2.58 -12.52 -16.97
C ILE A 457 3.65 -11.96 -17.92
N THR A 458 4.68 -12.74 -18.22
CA THR A 458 5.78 -12.34 -19.11
C THR A 458 5.32 -12.11 -20.54
N ALA A 459 4.47 -13.01 -21.07
CA ALA A 459 3.94 -12.91 -22.44
C ALA A 459 3.06 -11.67 -22.66
N ASN A 460 2.42 -11.19 -21.59
CA ASN A 460 1.54 -10.01 -21.61
C ASN A 460 2.15 -8.81 -20.88
N ALA A 461 3.48 -8.79 -20.70
CA ALA A 461 4.16 -7.70 -20.02
C ALA A 461 4.20 -6.42 -20.86
N ARG A 462 3.91 -5.31 -20.23
CA ARG A 462 3.98 -3.95 -20.79
C ARG A 462 5.29 -3.28 -20.38
N LYS A 463 5.70 -2.27 -21.16
CA LYS A 463 6.96 -1.56 -20.91
C LYS A 463 6.76 -0.40 -19.93
N PRO A 464 7.69 -0.16 -19.02
CA PRO A 464 7.68 1.05 -18.23
C PRO A 464 7.98 2.26 -19.13
N TRP A 465 7.72 3.46 -18.66
CA TRP A 465 8.18 4.67 -19.30
C TRP A 465 9.72 4.78 -19.20
N PHE A 466 10.35 5.28 -20.27
CA PHE A 466 11.77 5.61 -20.28
C PHE A 466 12.00 7.02 -20.79
N LYS A 467 12.89 7.78 -20.14
CA LYS A 467 13.41 9.04 -20.65
C LYS A 467 14.05 8.81 -22.02
N ASN A 468 13.70 9.60 -23.02
CA ASN A 468 14.21 9.52 -24.40
C ASN A 468 13.58 8.48 -25.35
N GLN A 469 12.44 7.88 -25.06
CA GLN A 469 11.69 7.10 -26.07
C GLN A 469 10.85 7.98 -27.02
N GLY A 470 10.85 9.31 -26.85
CA GLY A 470 10.11 10.25 -27.70
C GLY A 470 10.87 10.80 -28.90
N ALA A 471 12.08 10.32 -29.21
CA ALA A 471 12.89 10.75 -30.33
C ALA A 471 13.41 9.53 -31.13
N ARG A 472 12.50 8.70 -31.63
CA ARG A 472 12.78 7.74 -32.71
C ARG A 472 11.57 7.60 -33.61
#